data_a7dfb4aabbfb49ee89e345fbd8ad137e
#
_entry.id   a7dfb4aabbfb49ee89e345fbd8ad137e
#
_cell.length_a   1.000
_cell.length_b   1.000
_cell.length_c   1.000
_cell.angle_alpha   90.00
_cell.angle_beta   90.00
_cell.angle_gamma   90.00
#
_symmetry.space_group_name_H-M   'P 1'
#
loop_
_entity.id
_entity.type
_entity.pdbx_description
1 polymer ?
#
loop_
_entity_poly.entity_id
_entity_poly.type
_entity_poly.pdbx_seq_one_letter_code
_entity_poly.pdbx_strand_id
1 'polypeptide(L)'
;MINYMLGKLTEQVRESVTLQKDGDLAAAFGGYELVFEALRFYEGLGYGKETENIQRLALEAQPSPMMTLYCHSLILFHRRHYTCALEAIEAALAVAPEITMLHALRGRVQTALGDLPGAYETFSQIQSRDPAFGGAADSLFVLTAEKEMPGEDYYDWLQHFHNWLRPASYVEIGLGHGRSLALAGPDTKAIGVDPYQGFWGRLNYVCPHGPATLFPLTSDDFFAQYDLREVMGRETFDLGFIDGLHLFEQALKDFINLERYARKDSVILIHDCLPIAPVVAERERCTGFWTGDVWRIIPCLKTFRPDLKIMTIPTKPSGLGAVTNLDAASTVLADHYDEIVHYYLSLNCPERFDQRRVVCNVGIADEDYVQGIFAGSTNRTDI
;
A
#
# COMPACT_ATOMS: atom_id res chain seq x y z
N MET A 1 14.97 9.40 19.46
CA MET A 1 14.16 8.34 18.83
C MET A 1 14.85 7.75 17.62
N ILE A 2 15.21 8.51 16.59
CA ILE A 2 15.87 8.01 15.37
C ILE A 2 17.16 7.26 15.66
N ASN A 3 18.05 7.79 16.49
CA ASN A 3 19.28 7.08 16.90
C ASN A 3 19.01 5.72 17.58
N TYR A 4 17.90 5.58 18.29
CA TYR A 4 17.47 4.31 18.85
C TYR A 4 17.06 3.33 17.75
N MET A 5 16.32 3.80 16.73
CA MET A 5 15.88 2.95 15.62
C MET A 5 17.03 2.51 14.73
N LEU A 6 17.95 3.41 14.41
CA LEU A 6 19.18 3.07 13.69
C LEU A 6 20.05 2.08 14.49
N GLY A 7 20.06 2.21 15.82
CA GLY A 7 20.67 1.20 16.72
C GLY A 7 20.02 -0.18 16.58
N LYS A 8 18.67 -0.25 16.48
CA LYS A 8 17.94 -1.51 16.27
C LYS A 8 18.26 -2.14 14.91
N LEU A 9 18.38 -1.34 13.85
CA LEU A 9 18.81 -1.86 12.54
C LEU A 9 20.23 -2.42 12.58
N THR A 10 21.14 -1.79 13.35
CA THR A 10 22.48 -2.31 13.57
C THR A 10 22.48 -3.65 14.32
N GLU A 11 21.61 -3.81 15.32
CA GLU A 11 21.39 -5.09 16.01
C GLU A 11 20.86 -6.16 15.05
N GLN A 12 19.89 -5.81 14.20
CA GLN A 12 19.33 -6.73 13.20
C GLN A 12 20.37 -7.21 12.18
N VAL A 13 21.29 -6.35 11.74
CA VAL A 13 22.43 -6.77 10.90
C VAL A 13 23.27 -7.83 11.62
N ARG A 14 23.62 -7.61 12.88
CA ARG A 14 24.42 -8.58 13.67
C ARG A 14 23.70 -9.91 13.87
N GLU A 15 22.40 -9.85 14.12
CA GLU A 15 21.54 -11.04 14.24
C GLU A 15 21.53 -11.82 12.93
N SER A 16 21.32 -11.16 11.78
CA SER A 16 21.37 -11.80 10.47
C SER A 16 22.71 -12.47 10.16
N VAL A 17 23.83 -11.86 10.56
CA VAL A 17 25.16 -12.48 10.46
C VAL A 17 25.26 -13.73 11.34
N THR A 18 24.68 -13.73 12.53
CA THR A 18 24.67 -14.89 13.43
C THR A 18 23.83 -16.01 12.84
N LEU A 19 22.60 -15.72 12.40
CA LEU A 19 21.70 -16.68 11.74
C LEU A 19 22.37 -17.36 10.54
N GLN A 20 23.10 -16.57 9.73
CA GLN A 20 23.85 -17.13 8.61
C GLN A 20 24.96 -18.09 9.05
N LYS A 21 25.71 -17.80 10.14
CA LYS A 21 26.74 -18.69 10.70
C LYS A 21 26.13 -19.96 11.25
N ASP A 22 24.92 -19.90 11.80
CA ASP A 22 24.19 -21.03 12.34
C ASP A 22 23.46 -21.85 11.23
N GLY A 23 23.55 -21.42 9.97
CA GLY A 23 22.98 -22.11 8.80
C GLY A 23 21.54 -21.76 8.48
N ASP A 24 20.90 -20.85 9.23
CA ASP A 24 19.55 -20.35 8.93
C ASP A 24 19.61 -19.21 7.91
N LEU A 25 19.84 -19.61 6.65
CA LEU A 25 19.93 -18.66 5.53
C LEU A 25 18.61 -17.93 5.28
N ALA A 26 17.46 -18.59 5.43
CA ALA A 26 16.16 -17.97 5.18
C ALA A 26 15.89 -16.81 6.13
N ALA A 27 16.13 -17.01 7.44
CA ALA A 27 15.99 -15.95 8.43
C ALA A 27 17.03 -14.83 8.23
N ALA A 28 18.27 -15.19 7.84
CA ALA A 28 19.32 -14.21 7.54
C ALA A 28 18.93 -13.31 6.36
N PHE A 29 18.45 -13.87 5.25
CA PHE A 29 17.97 -13.12 4.09
C PHE A 29 16.82 -12.17 4.48
N GLY A 30 15.82 -12.67 5.22
CA GLY A 30 14.70 -11.86 5.70
C GLY A 30 15.14 -10.68 6.56
N GLY A 31 16.12 -10.90 7.44
CA GLY A 31 16.69 -9.84 8.27
C GLY A 31 17.36 -8.73 7.45
N TYR A 32 18.13 -9.08 6.40
CA TYR A 32 18.76 -8.09 5.52
C TYR A 32 17.72 -7.32 4.68
N GLU A 33 16.70 -7.98 4.14
CA GLU A 33 15.62 -7.29 3.42
C GLU A 33 14.98 -6.21 4.29
N LEU A 34 14.60 -6.57 5.52
CA LEU A 34 14.01 -5.64 6.48
C LEU A 34 14.92 -4.44 6.78
N VAL A 35 16.21 -4.69 6.98
CA VAL A 35 17.18 -3.62 7.24
C VAL A 35 17.29 -2.66 6.07
N PHE A 36 17.47 -3.17 4.85
CA PHE A 36 17.70 -2.29 3.69
C PHE A 36 16.44 -1.55 3.27
N GLU A 37 15.26 -2.12 3.43
CA GLU A 37 13.99 -1.41 3.24
C GLU A 37 13.88 -0.23 4.22
N ALA A 38 14.16 -0.46 5.51
CA ALA A 38 14.13 0.59 6.52
C ALA A 38 15.18 1.68 6.26
N LEU A 39 16.41 1.31 5.85
CA LEU A 39 17.46 2.29 5.54
C LEU A 39 17.06 3.25 4.43
N ARG A 40 16.38 2.76 3.38
CA ARG A 40 15.85 3.61 2.32
C ARG A 40 14.92 4.70 2.86
N PHE A 41 14.03 4.33 3.79
CA PHE A 41 13.13 5.30 4.44
C PHE A 41 13.92 6.39 5.19
N TYR A 42 14.95 6.00 5.98
CA TYR A 42 15.76 6.97 6.71
C TYR A 42 16.64 7.83 5.82
N GLU A 43 17.14 7.31 4.70
CA GLU A 43 17.83 8.12 3.67
C GLU A 43 16.93 9.23 3.15
N GLY A 44 15.66 8.92 2.86
CA GLY A 44 14.64 9.89 2.44
C GLY A 44 14.36 10.98 3.47
N LEU A 45 14.58 10.69 4.76
CA LEU A 45 14.46 11.66 5.86
C LEU A 45 15.75 12.47 6.13
N GLY A 46 16.81 12.30 5.31
CA GLY A 46 18.07 13.06 5.45
C GLY A 46 19.14 12.42 6.35
N TYR A 47 18.97 11.15 6.78
CA TYR A 47 19.94 10.42 7.62
C TYR A 47 20.92 9.58 6.79
N GLY A 48 21.35 10.08 5.64
CA GLY A 48 22.20 9.35 4.69
C GLY A 48 23.54 8.86 5.27
N LYS A 49 24.21 9.63 6.14
CA LYS A 49 25.48 9.24 6.73
C LYS A 49 25.34 8.06 7.69
N GLU A 50 24.29 8.08 8.50
CA GLU A 50 24.00 7.01 9.48
C GLU A 50 23.61 5.71 8.76
N THR A 51 22.83 5.81 7.70
CA THR A 51 22.42 4.66 6.87
C THR A 51 23.60 4.07 6.12
N GLU A 52 24.53 4.88 5.58
CA GLU A 52 25.77 4.43 4.97
C GLU A 52 26.65 3.60 5.92
N ASN A 53 26.72 3.99 7.19
CA ASN A 53 27.48 3.23 8.19
C ASN A 53 26.87 1.85 8.43
N ILE A 54 25.55 1.72 8.46
CA ILE A 54 24.86 0.43 8.63
C ILE A 54 25.03 -0.44 7.37
N GLN A 55 24.92 0.15 6.17
CA GLN A 55 25.18 -0.56 4.91
C GLN A 55 26.60 -1.09 4.85
N ARG A 56 27.60 -0.28 5.23
CA ARG A 56 29.01 -0.71 5.31
C ARG A 56 29.18 -1.85 6.31
N LEU A 57 28.59 -1.75 7.50
CA LEU A 57 28.62 -2.83 8.49
C LEU A 57 28.03 -4.13 7.92
N ALA A 58 26.91 -4.05 7.21
CA ALA A 58 26.27 -5.19 6.59
C ALA A 58 27.19 -5.87 5.56
N LEU A 59 27.94 -5.10 4.77
CA LEU A 59 28.88 -5.64 3.78
C LEU A 59 30.14 -6.24 4.42
N GLU A 60 30.74 -5.54 5.40
CA GLU A 60 31.99 -5.94 6.04
C GLU A 60 31.83 -7.16 6.97
N ALA A 61 30.61 -7.34 7.52
CA ALA A 61 30.35 -8.42 8.47
C ALA A 61 30.04 -9.78 7.81
N GLN A 62 29.93 -9.86 6.45
CA GLN A 62 29.50 -11.07 5.78
C GLN A 62 30.51 -12.20 5.84
N PRO A 63 30.09 -13.41 6.25
CA PRO A 63 31.01 -14.58 6.32
C PRO A 63 31.23 -15.25 4.96
N SER A 64 30.44 -14.91 3.91
CA SER A 64 30.59 -15.55 2.59
C SER A 64 30.55 -14.53 1.45
N PRO A 65 31.28 -14.77 0.33
CA PRO A 65 31.24 -13.91 -0.86
C PRO A 65 29.83 -13.80 -1.47
N MET A 66 29.07 -14.89 -1.49
CA MET A 66 27.71 -14.92 -2.01
C MET A 66 26.82 -13.92 -1.26
N MET A 67 26.84 -13.92 0.07
CA MET A 67 26.02 -13.02 0.86
C MET A 67 26.49 -11.56 0.74
N THR A 68 27.80 -11.33 0.60
CA THR A 68 28.31 -9.98 0.29
C THR A 68 27.73 -9.45 -1.01
N LEU A 69 27.69 -10.27 -2.07
CA LEU A 69 27.11 -9.90 -3.36
C LEU A 69 25.59 -9.70 -3.27
N TYR A 70 24.89 -10.52 -2.48
CA TYR A 70 23.46 -10.35 -2.21
C TYR A 70 23.18 -9.00 -1.53
N CYS A 71 23.86 -8.71 -0.42
CA CYS A 71 23.70 -7.44 0.29
C CYS A 71 24.08 -6.24 -0.61
N HIS A 72 25.13 -6.36 -1.42
CA HIS A 72 25.50 -5.33 -2.38
C HIS A 72 24.41 -5.12 -3.42
N SER A 73 23.84 -6.19 -3.99
CA SER A 73 22.72 -6.10 -4.91
C SER A 73 21.50 -5.44 -4.28
N LEU A 74 21.16 -5.75 -3.01
CA LEU A 74 20.06 -5.10 -2.28
C LEU A 74 20.30 -3.60 -2.11
N ILE A 75 21.51 -3.19 -1.72
CA ILE A 75 21.86 -1.77 -1.58
C ILE A 75 21.67 -1.05 -2.91
N LEU A 76 22.22 -1.62 -4.00
CA LEU A 76 22.11 -1.05 -5.34
C LEU A 76 20.64 -0.97 -5.80
N PHE A 77 19.84 -2.02 -5.53
CA PHE A 77 18.42 -2.06 -5.82
C PHE A 77 17.65 -0.93 -5.11
N HIS A 78 17.86 -0.76 -3.82
CA HIS A 78 17.21 0.30 -3.05
C HIS A 78 17.68 1.71 -3.45
N ARG A 79 18.90 1.86 -3.96
CA ARG A 79 19.41 3.10 -4.55
C ARG A 79 19.00 3.32 -6.01
N ARG A 80 18.15 2.44 -6.57
CA ARG A 80 17.67 2.47 -7.96
C ARG A 80 18.79 2.31 -9.01
N HIS A 81 19.94 1.74 -8.64
CA HIS A 81 21.02 1.39 -9.54
C HIS A 81 20.80 -0.03 -10.09
N TYR A 82 19.68 -0.23 -10.78
CA TYR A 82 19.16 -1.57 -11.11
C TYR A 82 20.07 -2.39 -12.01
N THR A 83 20.76 -1.77 -12.98
CA THR A 83 21.73 -2.48 -13.83
C THR A 83 22.89 -3.07 -13.02
N CYS A 84 23.49 -2.26 -12.13
CA CYS A 84 24.55 -2.74 -11.24
C CYS A 84 24.03 -3.77 -10.22
N ALA A 85 22.77 -3.63 -9.77
CA ALA A 85 22.14 -4.62 -8.91
C ALA A 85 21.98 -5.97 -9.63
N LEU A 86 21.63 -5.96 -10.92
CA LEU A 86 21.53 -7.18 -11.74
C LEU A 86 22.90 -7.86 -11.87
N GLU A 87 23.95 -7.10 -12.18
CA GLU A 87 25.32 -7.63 -12.27
C GLU A 87 25.78 -8.30 -10.95
N ALA A 88 25.50 -7.65 -9.82
CA ALA A 88 25.86 -8.18 -8.51
C ALA A 88 25.10 -9.46 -8.16
N ILE A 89 23.80 -9.54 -8.49
CA ILE A 89 23.01 -10.74 -8.18
C ILE A 89 23.33 -11.90 -9.14
N GLU A 90 23.65 -11.63 -10.40
CA GLU A 90 24.13 -12.66 -11.33
C GLU A 90 25.48 -13.23 -10.88
N ALA A 91 26.37 -12.40 -10.35
CA ALA A 91 27.62 -12.87 -9.73
C ALA A 91 27.36 -13.75 -8.49
N ALA A 92 26.35 -13.43 -7.67
CA ALA A 92 25.95 -14.27 -6.54
C ALA A 92 25.37 -15.62 -7.01
N LEU A 93 24.52 -15.60 -8.05
CA LEU A 93 23.94 -16.81 -8.65
C LEU A 93 24.99 -17.71 -9.31
N ALA A 94 26.08 -17.15 -9.86
CA ALA A 94 27.20 -17.95 -10.35
C ALA A 94 27.90 -18.76 -9.24
N VAL A 95 27.84 -18.29 -7.99
CA VAL A 95 28.41 -18.97 -6.82
C VAL A 95 27.42 -19.97 -6.20
N ALA A 96 26.13 -19.62 -6.16
CA ALA A 96 25.08 -20.40 -5.49
C ALA A 96 23.77 -20.41 -6.30
N PRO A 97 23.73 -21.14 -7.43
CA PRO A 97 22.58 -21.11 -8.36
C PRO A 97 21.31 -21.77 -7.81
N GLU A 98 21.41 -22.53 -6.72
CA GLU A 98 20.28 -23.21 -6.08
C GLU A 98 19.49 -22.34 -5.09
N ILE A 99 20.04 -21.19 -4.70
CA ILE A 99 19.43 -20.35 -3.65
C ILE A 99 18.25 -19.56 -4.20
N THR A 100 17.03 -19.94 -3.81
CA THR A 100 15.76 -19.34 -4.25
C THR A 100 15.70 -17.82 -4.02
N MET A 101 16.23 -17.32 -2.88
CA MET A 101 16.25 -15.89 -2.55
C MET A 101 17.07 -15.04 -3.54
N LEU A 102 18.15 -15.59 -4.12
CA LEU A 102 18.93 -14.89 -5.15
C LEU A 102 18.11 -14.74 -6.43
N HIS A 103 17.40 -15.79 -6.83
CA HIS A 103 16.50 -15.73 -7.99
C HIS A 103 15.34 -14.74 -7.72
N ALA A 104 14.80 -14.72 -6.51
CA ALA A 104 13.73 -13.78 -6.14
C ALA A 104 14.20 -12.32 -6.25
N LEU A 105 15.41 -12.01 -5.75
CA LEU A 105 15.99 -10.68 -5.91
C LEU A 105 16.25 -10.35 -7.38
N ARG A 106 16.76 -11.30 -8.18
CA ARG A 106 16.90 -11.12 -9.64
C ARG A 106 15.59 -10.74 -10.29
N GLY A 107 14.51 -11.46 -10.01
CA GLY A 107 13.19 -11.16 -10.57
C GLY A 107 12.68 -9.76 -10.17
N ARG A 108 12.91 -9.33 -8.94
CA ARG A 108 12.60 -7.97 -8.48
C ARG A 108 13.41 -6.91 -9.23
N VAL A 109 14.70 -7.15 -9.45
CA VAL A 109 15.56 -6.25 -10.21
C VAL A 109 15.12 -6.18 -11.68
N GLN A 110 14.78 -7.32 -12.31
CA GLN A 110 14.23 -7.37 -13.65
C GLN A 110 12.92 -6.57 -13.77
N THR A 111 12.02 -6.73 -12.80
CA THR A 111 10.79 -5.92 -12.73
C THR A 111 11.10 -4.43 -12.71
N ALA A 112 12.04 -4.00 -11.87
CA ALA A 112 12.43 -2.61 -11.75
C ALA A 112 13.15 -2.04 -12.98
N LEU A 113 13.78 -2.91 -13.78
CA LEU A 113 14.35 -2.57 -15.11
C LEU A 113 13.32 -2.51 -16.22
N GLY A 114 12.07 -2.93 -15.96
CA GLY A 114 11.03 -3.07 -16.99
C GLY A 114 11.13 -4.35 -17.83
N ASP A 115 12.04 -5.27 -17.48
CA ASP A 115 12.11 -6.61 -18.09
C ASP A 115 11.02 -7.52 -17.47
N LEU A 116 9.75 -7.17 -17.75
CA LEU A 116 8.61 -7.92 -17.22
C LEU A 116 8.57 -9.38 -17.72
N PRO A 117 8.91 -9.69 -19.00
CA PRO A 117 8.97 -11.08 -19.44
C PRO A 117 10.01 -11.90 -18.68
N GLY A 118 11.24 -11.38 -18.52
CA GLY A 118 12.29 -12.05 -17.77
C GLY A 118 11.96 -12.24 -16.30
N ALA A 119 11.37 -11.23 -15.67
CA ALA A 119 10.87 -11.32 -14.29
C ALA A 119 9.79 -12.40 -14.16
N TYR A 120 8.82 -12.44 -15.08
CA TYR A 120 7.75 -13.44 -15.08
C TYR A 120 8.32 -14.86 -15.21
N GLU A 121 9.26 -15.08 -16.12
CA GLU A 121 9.95 -16.35 -16.26
C GLU A 121 10.68 -16.75 -14.98
N THR A 122 11.42 -15.81 -14.37
CA THR A 122 12.15 -16.02 -13.12
C THR A 122 11.22 -16.47 -12.00
N PHE A 123 10.13 -15.75 -11.74
CA PHE A 123 9.19 -16.09 -10.67
C PHE A 123 8.38 -17.36 -10.97
N SER A 124 8.07 -17.64 -12.24
CA SER A 124 7.42 -18.89 -12.65
C SER A 124 8.32 -20.09 -12.41
N GLN A 125 9.62 -19.96 -12.66
CA GLN A 125 10.60 -21.01 -12.35
C GLN A 125 10.71 -21.24 -10.83
N ILE A 126 10.73 -20.19 -10.03
CA ILE A 126 10.72 -20.29 -8.56
C ILE A 126 9.44 -21.02 -8.12
N GLN A 127 8.27 -20.57 -8.56
CA GLN A 127 6.99 -21.18 -8.19
C GLN A 127 6.92 -22.68 -8.57
N SER A 128 7.52 -23.07 -9.69
CA SER A 128 7.58 -24.46 -10.13
C SER A 128 8.54 -25.31 -9.30
N ARG A 129 9.69 -24.77 -8.89
CA ARG A 129 10.73 -25.49 -8.12
C ARG A 129 10.44 -25.54 -6.62
N ASP A 130 9.90 -24.45 -6.10
CA ASP A 130 9.60 -24.25 -4.68
C ASP A 130 8.23 -23.59 -4.51
N PRO A 131 7.14 -24.37 -4.65
CA PRO A 131 5.78 -23.84 -4.50
C PRO A 131 5.49 -23.28 -3.10
N ALA A 132 6.28 -23.65 -2.09
CA ALA A 132 6.17 -23.14 -0.73
C ALA A 132 6.81 -21.75 -0.56
N PHE A 133 7.59 -21.28 -1.54
CA PHE A 133 8.14 -19.93 -1.54
C PHE A 133 7.05 -18.92 -1.93
N GLY A 134 6.26 -18.48 -0.96
CA GLY A 134 5.11 -17.59 -1.15
C GLY A 134 5.41 -16.29 -1.90
N GLY A 135 6.62 -15.75 -1.75
CA GLY A 135 7.04 -14.51 -2.43
C GLY A 135 7.06 -14.61 -3.97
N ALA A 136 7.15 -15.80 -4.58
CA ALA A 136 7.07 -15.96 -6.03
C ALA A 136 5.65 -15.74 -6.53
N ALA A 137 4.64 -16.32 -5.88
CA ALA A 137 3.23 -16.12 -6.22
C ALA A 137 2.84 -14.65 -6.10
N ASP A 138 3.21 -14.00 -5.00
CA ASP A 138 2.96 -12.57 -4.79
C ASP A 138 3.62 -11.69 -5.87
N SER A 139 4.86 -12.02 -6.26
CA SER A 139 5.56 -11.32 -7.33
C SER A 139 4.89 -11.49 -8.70
N LEU A 140 4.34 -12.68 -8.99
CA LEU A 140 3.55 -12.91 -10.21
C LEU A 140 2.26 -12.09 -10.21
N PHE A 141 1.62 -11.89 -9.05
CA PHE A 141 0.48 -10.98 -8.92
C PHE A 141 0.88 -9.52 -9.16
N VAL A 142 2.01 -9.07 -8.60
CA VAL A 142 2.54 -7.72 -8.87
C VAL A 142 2.81 -7.53 -10.37
N LEU A 143 3.46 -8.49 -11.03
CA LEU A 143 3.70 -8.44 -12.49
C LEU A 143 2.41 -8.42 -13.30
N THR A 144 1.38 -9.15 -12.83
CA THR A 144 0.05 -9.10 -13.46
C THR A 144 -0.56 -7.71 -13.30
N ALA A 145 -0.45 -7.09 -12.11
CA ALA A 145 -0.91 -5.73 -11.88
C ALA A 145 -0.17 -4.70 -12.78
N GLU A 146 1.16 -4.83 -12.92
CA GLU A 146 1.95 -3.99 -13.84
C GLU A 146 1.46 -4.07 -15.29
N LYS A 147 1.08 -5.27 -15.73
CA LYS A 147 0.58 -5.51 -17.09
C LYS A 147 -0.84 -4.99 -17.28
N GLU A 148 -1.73 -5.28 -16.35
CA GLU A 148 -3.17 -5.00 -16.47
C GLU A 148 -3.54 -3.55 -16.11
N MET A 149 -2.71 -2.91 -15.28
CA MET A 149 -2.87 -1.53 -14.81
C MET A 149 -1.55 -0.76 -14.95
N PRO A 150 -1.07 -0.54 -16.20
CA PRO A 150 0.19 0.18 -16.41
C PRO A 150 0.06 1.65 -15.99
N GLY A 151 1.18 2.26 -15.61
CA GLY A 151 1.25 3.66 -15.20
C GLY A 151 1.55 3.83 -13.72
N GLU A 152 0.98 4.87 -13.14
CA GLU A 152 1.21 5.29 -11.76
C GLU A 152 0.62 4.33 -10.73
N ASP A 153 1.22 4.29 -9.54
CA ASP A 153 0.68 3.55 -8.40
C ASP A 153 -0.37 4.38 -7.63
N TYR A 154 -1.04 3.75 -6.67
CA TYR A 154 -2.10 4.43 -5.91
C TYR A 154 -1.57 5.55 -5.00
N TYR A 155 -0.29 5.54 -4.60
CA TYR A 155 0.31 6.65 -3.85
C TYR A 155 0.48 7.88 -4.72
N ASP A 156 0.83 7.70 -6.00
CA ASP A 156 0.90 8.80 -6.96
C ASP A 156 -0.48 9.42 -7.13
N TRP A 157 -1.52 8.58 -7.29
CA TRP A 157 -2.92 9.05 -7.36
C TRP A 157 -3.39 9.75 -6.08
N LEU A 158 -3.06 9.22 -4.89
CA LEU A 158 -3.32 9.92 -3.63
C LEU A 158 -2.65 11.29 -3.62
N GLN A 159 -1.40 11.39 -4.08
CA GLN A 159 -0.68 12.67 -4.17
C GLN A 159 -1.37 13.64 -5.13
N HIS A 160 -1.90 13.17 -6.28
CA HIS A 160 -2.71 13.99 -7.18
C HIS A 160 -3.95 14.54 -6.48
N PHE A 161 -4.71 13.72 -5.75
CA PHE A 161 -5.86 14.19 -4.98
C PHE A 161 -5.46 15.23 -3.92
N HIS A 162 -4.37 15.05 -3.20
CA HIS A 162 -3.86 16.05 -2.27
C HIS A 162 -3.49 17.37 -2.96
N ASN A 163 -2.87 17.30 -4.13
CA ASN A 163 -2.47 18.47 -4.90
C ASN A 163 -3.68 19.25 -5.46
N TRP A 164 -4.67 18.52 -5.99
CA TRP A 164 -5.87 19.12 -6.59
C TRP A 164 -6.81 19.73 -5.56
N LEU A 165 -7.10 18.96 -4.50
CA LEU A 165 -8.06 19.37 -3.48
C LEU A 165 -7.47 20.31 -2.45
N ARG A 166 -6.14 20.26 -2.22
CA ARG A 166 -5.47 20.97 -1.12
C ARG A 166 -6.28 20.87 0.17
N PRO A 167 -6.54 19.65 0.66
CA PRO A 167 -7.51 19.43 1.71
C PRO A 167 -7.05 20.12 3.00
N ALA A 168 -7.92 20.90 3.63
CA ALA A 168 -7.66 21.44 4.95
C ALA A 168 -7.85 20.36 6.04
N SER A 169 -8.53 19.25 5.70
CA SER A 169 -8.71 18.08 6.56
C SER A 169 -8.66 16.78 5.76
N TYR A 170 -7.89 15.83 6.26
CA TYR A 170 -7.69 14.50 5.71
C TYR A 170 -7.91 13.45 6.78
N VAL A 171 -8.72 12.43 6.50
CA VAL A 171 -9.03 11.33 7.41
C VAL A 171 -8.67 10.02 6.75
N GLU A 172 -7.82 9.22 7.40
CA GLU A 172 -7.35 7.92 6.90
C GLU A 172 -7.71 6.81 7.89
N ILE A 173 -8.35 5.75 7.39
CA ILE A 173 -8.66 4.52 8.11
C ILE A 173 -7.80 3.41 7.55
N GLY A 174 -6.91 2.84 8.40
CA GLY A 174 -5.87 1.92 7.97
C GLY A 174 -4.60 2.67 7.54
N LEU A 175 -3.60 2.67 8.39
CA LEU A 175 -2.38 3.46 8.18
C LEU A 175 -1.22 2.63 7.66
N GLY A 176 -1.22 1.32 7.93
CA GLY A 176 -0.08 0.46 7.64
C GLY A 176 1.24 1.08 8.15
N HIS A 177 2.08 1.52 7.23
CA HIS A 177 3.33 2.20 7.54
C HIS A 177 3.24 3.74 7.54
N GLY A 178 2.05 4.33 7.36
CA GLY A 178 1.81 5.77 7.37
C GLY A 178 2.32 6.52 6.14
N ARG A 179 2.66 5.82 5.06
CA ARG A 179 3.16 6.44 3.83
C ARG A 179 2.10 7.32 3.15
N SER A 180 0.86 6.86 3.12
CA SER A 180 -0.30 7.59 2.59
C SER A 180 -0.63 8.81 3.44
N LEU A 181 -0.62 8.67 4.76
CA LEU A 181 -0.85 9.78 5.69
C LEU A 181 0.21 10.88 5.54
N ALA A 182 1.45 10.50 5.23
CA ALA A 182 2.57 11.42 5.04
C ALA A 182 2.44 12.30 3.78
N LEU A 183 1.50 12.01 2.88
CA LEU A 183 1.20 12.85 1.71
C LEU A 183 0.42 14.12 2.09
N ALA A 184 -0.14 14.18 3.29
CA ALA A 184 -0.86 15.36 3.77
C ALA A 184 0.04 16.60 3.79
N GLY A 185 -0.43 17.71 3.20
CA GLY A 185 0.29 18.95 3.13
C GLY A 185 0.47 19.65 4.48
N PRO A 186 1.31 20.71 4.55
CA PRO A 186 1.63 21.39 5.80
C PRO A 186 0.42 22.07 6.47
N ASP A 187 -0.57 22.48 5.68
CA ASP A 187 -1.79 23.14 6.15
C ASP A 187 -2.96 22.14 6.35
N THR A 188 -2.72 20.84 6.09
CA THR A 188 -3.73 19.80 6.23
C THR A 188 -3.73 19.25 7.64
N LYS A 189 -4.89 19.30 8.32
CA LYS A 189 -5.10 18.56 9.55
C LYS A 189 -5.36 17.10 9.21
N ALA A 190 -4.35 16.25 9.38
CA ALA A 190 -4.42 14.83 9.11
C ALA A 190 -4.84 14.03 10.35
N ILE A 191 -5.78 13.10 10.18
CA ILE A 191 -6.28 12.19 11.21
C ILE A 191 -6.10 10.77 10.71
N GLY A 192 -5.43 9.94 11.50
CA GLY A 192 -5.18 8.54 11.19
C GLY A 192 -5.77 7.61 12.24
N VAL A 193 -6.48 6.58 11.79
CA VAL A 193 -7.11 5.56 12.66
C VAL A 193 -6.60 4.19 12.27
N ASP A 194 -5.88 3.51 13.16
CA ASP A 194 -5.33 2.15 12.94
C ASP A 194 -5.03 1.46 14.27
N PRO A 195 -5.60 0.28 14.57
CA PRO A 195 -5.32 -0.44 15.82
C PRO A 195 -3.92 -1.02 15.87
N TYR A 196 -3.28 -1.24 14.72
CA TYR A 196 -1.98 -1.88 14.63
C TYR A 196 -0.84 -0.90 14.78
N GLN A 197 -0.15 -1.02 15.91
CA GLN A 197 1.07 -0.25 16.19
C GLN A 197 2.34 -1.04 15.81
N GLY A 198 2.36 -1.76 14.72
CA GLY A 198 3.42 -2.65 14.30
C GLY A 198 4.85 -2.14 14.52
N PHE A 199 5.84 -2.71 13.85
CA PHE A 199 7.25 -2.28 13.98
C PHE A 199 7.41 -0.76 13.78
N TRP A 200 6.60 -0.16 12.88
CA TRP A 200 6.55 1.28 12.59
C TRP A 200 5.64 2.08 13.52
N GLY A 201 4.75 1.46 14.27
CA GLY A 201 3.85 2.14 15.21
C GLY A 201 4.54 2.71 16.45
N ARG A 202 5.81 2.39 16.66
CA ARG A 202 6.69 3.08 17.63
C ARG A 202 7.43 4.28 17.03
N LEU A 203 7.45 4.40 15.72
CA LEU A 203 7.76 5.64 15.04
C LEU A 203 6.48 6.45 15.11
N ASN A 204 6.48 7.53 15.90
CA ASN A 204 5.46 8.56 15.71
C ASN A 204 5.44 8.85 14.22
N TYR A 205 4.34 8.53 13.53
CA TYR A 205 4.15 8.86 12.13
C TYR A 205 4.45 10.34 11.99
N VAL A 206 5.62 10.61 11.47
CA VAL A 206 6.02 11.99 11.21
C VAL A 206 5.35 12.30 9.90
N CYS A 207 4.17 12.94 9.95
CA CYS A 207 3.75 13.74 8.82
C CYS A 207 4.85 14.78 8.63
N PRO A 208 5.69 14.68 7.61
CA PRO A 208 6.86 15.56 7.48
C PRO A 208 6.45 17.02 7.29
N HIS A 209 5.18 17.27 7.02
CA HIS A 209 4.69 18.57 6.58
C HIS A 209 3.61 19.19 7.48
N GLY A 210 2.96 18.44 8.40
CA GLY A 210 1.86 19.01 9.19
C GLY A 210 1.49 18.23 10.44
N PRO A 211 0.57 18.75 11.27
CA PRO A 211 0.13 18.07 12.47
C PRO A 211 -0.79 16.88 12.12
N ALA A 212 -0.37 15.66 12.50
CA ALA A 212 -1.21 14.47 12.44
C ALA A 212 -1.68 14.08 13.84
N THR A 213 -2.95 13.72 13.95
CA THR A 213 -3.53 13.12 15.18
C THR A 213 -3.81 11.65 14.91
N LEU A 214 -3.22 10.76 15.71
CA LEU A 214 -3.30 9.32 15.51
C LEU A 214 -4.13 8.68 16.62
N PHE A 215 -5.00 7.76 16.21
CA PHE A 215 -5.85 6.99 17.12
C PHE A 215 -5.51 5.50 16.97
N PRO A 216 -4.87 4.89 18.00
CA PRO A 216 -4.54 3.46 17.99
C PRO A 216 -5.78 2.62 18.34
N LEU A 217 -6.81 2.73 17.52
CA LEU A 217 -8.12 2.13 17.69
C LEU A 217 -8.57 1.48 16.38
N THR A 218 -9.50 0.52 16.49
CA THR A 218 -10.31 0.13 15.33
C THR A 218 -11.17 1.30 14.88
N SER A 219 -11.58 1.33 13.62
CA SER A 219 -12.52 2.37 13.15
C SER A 219 -13.86 2.32 13.90
N ASP A 220 -14.35 1.11 14.22
CA ASP A 220 -15.56 0.92 15.03
C ASP A 220 -15.41 1.58 16.42
N ASP A 221 -14.30 1.33 17.12
CA ASP A 221 -14.03 1.93 18.43
C ASP A 221 -13.83 3.44 18.34
N PHE A 222 -13.19 3.91 17.28
CA PHE A 222 -12.98 5.34 17.05
C PHE A 222 -14.31 6.07 16.89
N PHE A 223 -15.16 5.63 15.98
CA PHE A 223 -16.47 6.27 15.74
C PHE A 223 -17.47 6.07 16.88
N ALA A 224 -17.29 5.07 17.75
CA ALA A 224 -18.07 4.90 18.97
C ALA A 224 -17.66 5.86 20.09
N GLN A 225 -16.39 6.27 20.13
CA GLN A 225 -15.83 7.06 21.25
C GLN A 225 -15.67 8.54 20.91
N TYR A 226 -15.53 8.91 19.63
CA TYR A 226 -15.18 10.26 19.20
C TYR A 226 -16.15 10.80 18.16
N ASP A 227 -16.53 12.06 18.27
CA ASP A 227 -17.12 12.82 17.17
C ASP A 227 -16.00 13.36 16.29
N LEU A 228 -16.00 12.99 15.00
CA LEU A 228 -14.97 13.41 14.07
C LEU A 228 -14.93 14.94 13.88
N ARG A 229 -16.08 15.66 14.06
CA ARG A 229 -16.14 17.13 14.03
C ARG A 229 -15.28 17.75 15.13
N GLU A 230 -15.39 17.21 16.35
CA GLU A 230 -14.59 17.67 17.49
C GLU A 230 -13.10 17.41 17.25
N VAL A 231 -12.76 16.21 16.76
CA VAL A 231 -11.38 15.85 16.46
C VAL A 231 -10.80 16.74 15.36
N MET A 232 -11.54 16.99 14.28
CA MET A 232 -11.13 17.88 13.19
C MET A 232 -11.13 19.35 13.60
N GLY A 233 -12.03 19.75 14.53
CA GLY A 233 -12.38 21.15 14.79
C GLY A 233 -13.13 21.80 13.61
N ARG A 234 -13.87 21.00 12.84
CA ARG A 234 -14.60 21.39 11.62
C ARG A 234 -15.79 20.47 11.42
N GLU A 235 -16.86 21.00 10.79
CA GLU A 235 -18.10 20.26 10.54
C GLU A 235 -17.93 19.11 9.54
N THR A 236 -17.05 19.30 8.53
CA THR A 236 -16.88 18.34 7.43
C THR A 236 -15.40 18.15 7.08
N PHE A 237 -15.05 16.96 6.57
CA PHE A 237 -13.74 16.71 5.98
C PHE A 237 -13.71 17.01 4.48
N ASP A 238 -12.49 17.17 3.93
CA ASP A 238 -12.26 17.40 2.50
C ASP A 238 -11.94 16.10 1.77
N LEU A 239 -11.04 15.29 2.31
CA LEU A 239 -10.56 14.04 1.74
C LEU A 239 -10.58 12.93 2.78
N GLY A 240 -11.14 11.77 2.44
CA GLY A 240 -11.10 10.54 3.22
C GLY A 240 -10.38 9.44 2.44
N PHE A 241 -9.70 8.53 3.15
CA PHE A 241 -9.10 7.34 2.56
C PHE A 241 -9.37 6.11 3.43
N ILE A 242 -9.85 5.03 2.81
CA ILE A 242 -10.17 3.77 3.46
C ILE A 242 -9.26 2.68 2.91
N ASP A 243 -8.38 2.15 3.77
CA ASP A 243 -7.44 1.07 3.49
C ASP A 243 -7.21 0.22 4.77
N GLY A 244 -8.34 -0.17 5.41
CA GLY A 244 -8.33 -0.77 6.75
C GLY A 244 -8.26 -2.30 6.74
N LEU A 245 -9.33 -2.97 7.20
CA LEU A 245 -9.35 -4.41 7.47
C LEU A 245 -9.41 -5.30 6.21
N HIS A 246 -9.62 -4.75 5.03
CA HIS A 246 -9.79 -5.45 3.74
C HIS A 246 -10.99 -6.42 3.71
N LEU A 247 -12.01 -6.18 4.51
CA LEU A 247 -13.30 -6.88 4.48
C LEU A 247 -14.40 -5.93 4.00
N PHE A 248 -15.25 -6.42 3.10
CA PHE A 248 -16.33 -5.63 2.48
C PHE A 248 -17.22 -4.93 3.51
N GLU A 249 -17.72 -5.67 4.49
CA GLU A 249 -18.63 -5.11 5.50
C GLU A 249 -17.95 -4.05 6.38
N GLN A 250 -16.64 -4.17 6.62
CA GLN A 250 -15.91 -3.13 7.35
C GLN A 250 -15.68 -1.91 6.49
N ALA A 251 -15.26 -2.08 5.23
CA ALA A 251 -15.10 -0.95 4.31
C ALA A 251 -16.43 -0.21 4.09
N LEU A 252 -17.55 -0.93 4.06
CA LEU A 252 -18.89 -0.35 3.98
C LEU A 252 -19.24 0.45 5.25
N LYS A 253 -18.95 -0.07 6.46
CA LYS A 253 -19.13 0.67 7.71
C LYS A 253 -18.27 1.94 7.76
N ASP A 254 -17.01 1.82 7.35
CA ASP A 254 -16.07 2.94 7.33
C ASP A 254 -16.56 4.02 6.37
N PHE A 255 -17.07 3.62 5.19
CA PHE A 255 -17.71 4.55 4.26
C PHE A 255 -18.93 5.24 4.86
N ILE A 256 -19.87 4.49 5.46
CA ILE A 256 -21.06 5.03 6.12
C ILE A 256 -20.67 6.01 7.23
N ASN A 257 -19.70 5.67 8.03
CA ASN A 257 -19.25 6.51 9.15
C ASN A 257 -18.59 7.80 8.65
N LEU A 258 -17.73 7.72 7.62
CA LEU A 258 -17.11 8.91 7.04
C LEU A 258 -18.16 9.79 6.34
N GLU A 259 -19.10 9.22 5.59
CA GLU A 259 -20.10 10.00 4.84
C GLU A 259 -20.92 10.94 5.76
N ARG A 260 -21.17 10.56 7.02
CA ARG A 260 -21.86 11.42 8.03
C ARG A 260 -21.16 12.74 8.29
N TYR A 261 -19.86 12.82 7.97
CA TYR A 261 -19.01 14.00 8.17
C TYR A 261 -18.56 14.62 6.85
N ALA A 262 -19.17 14.21 5.74
CA ALA A 262 -18.85 14.72 4.43
C ALA A 262 -19.70 15.94 4.07
N ARG A 263 -19.18 16.75 3.18
CA ARG A 263 -19.98 17.66 2.36
C ARG A 263 -20.07 17.08 0.94
N LYS A 264 -20.93 17.65 0.13
CA LYS A 264 -21.24 17.12 -1.21
C LYS A 264 -20.00 16.93 -2.10
N ASP A 265 -19.04 17.84 -2.00
CA ASP A 265 -17.78 17.86 -2.76
C ASP A 265 -16.59 17.26 -2.02
N SER A 266 -16.81 16.65 -0.85
CA SER A 266 -15.80 15.80 -0.23
C SER A 266 -15.54 14.59 -1.12
N VAL A 267 -14.32 14.05 -1.04
CA VAL A 267 -13.93 12.84 -1.76
C VAL A 267 -13.58 11.74 -0.77
N ILE A 268 -14.09 10.54 -0.98
CA ILE A 268 -13.65 9.33 -0.29
C ILE A 268 -12.94 8.43 -1.29
N LEU A 269 -11.69 8.09 -1.01
CA LEU A 269 -10.90 7.13 -1.76
C LEU A 269 -10.93 5.78 -1.02
N ILE A 270 -10.98 4.68 -1.76
CA ILE A 270 -11.06 3.33 -1.21
C ILE A 270 -10.04 2.45 -1.94
N HIS A 271 -9.12 1.86 -1.21
CA HIS A 271 -8.13 0.96 -1.78
C HIS A 271 -8.73 -0.41 -2.12
N ASP A 272 -8.00 -1.24 -2.88
CA ASP A 272 -8.35 -2.64 -3.19
C ASP A 272 -9.69 -2.86 -3.93
N CYS A 273 -10.09 -1.89 -4.72
CA CYS A 273 -11.36 -1.94 -5.46
C CYS A 273 -11.30 -2.75 -6.77
N LEU A 274 -10.10 -3.15 -7.24
CA LEU A 274 -9.91 -3.91 -8.49
C LEU A 274 -8.88 -5.03 -8.30
N PRO A 275 -9.28 -6.19 -7.74
CA PRO A 275 -8.39 -7.32 -7.55
C PRO A 275 -7.91 -7.89 -8.90
N ILE A 276 -6.64 -8.28 -8.98
CA ILE A 276 -6.05 -8.83 -10.21
C ILE A 276 -6.35 -10.31 -10.44
N ALA A 277 -6.74 -11.03 -9.42
CA ALA A 277 -7.14 -12.44 -9.48
C ALA A 277 -8.18 -12.74 -8.40
N PRO A 278 -9.06 -13.76 -8.55
CA PRO A 278 -10.03 -14.12 -7.52
C PRO A 278 -9.38 -14.53 -6.20
N VAL A 279 -8.26 -15.25 -6.25
CA VAL A 279 -7.57 -15.75 -5.04
C VAL A 279 -7.06 -14.62 -4.13
N VAL A 280 -6.69 -13.46 -4.68
CA VAL A 280 -6.26 -12.31 -3.87
C VAL A 280 -7.46 -11.56 -3.27
N ALA A 281 -8.66 -11.82 -3.80
CA ALA A 281 -9.94 -11.23 -3.37
C ALA A 281 -10.70 -12.11 -2.35
N GLU A 282 -10.06 -13.19 -1.87
CA GLU A 282 -10.66 -14.05 -0.84
C GLU A 282 -10.70 -13.35 0.51
N ARG A 283 -11.71 -13.66 1.31
CA ARG A 283 -11.89 -13.09 2.65
C ARG A 283 -10.79 -13.52 3.62
N GLU A 284 -10.36 -14.80 3.52
CA GLU A 284 -9.23 -15.31 4.26
C GLU A 284 -7.95 -15.00 3.50
N ARG A 285 -6.97 -14.42 4.20
CA ARG A 285 -5.67 -14.10 3.62
C ARG A 285 -4.88 -15.37 3.37
N CYS A 286 -4.84 -15.82 2.11
CA CYS A 286 -4.07 -16.99 1.68
C CYS A 286 -2.85 -16.65 0.84
N THR A 287 -2.62 -15.36 0.54
CA THR A 287 -1.48 -14.84 -0.22
C THR A 287 -0.90 -13.62 0.47
N GLY A 288 0.37 -13.29 0.24
CA GLY A 288 0.98 -12.05 0.73
C GLY A 288 0.41 -10.83 0.02
N PHE A 289 0.22 -10.92 -1.30
CA PHE A 289 -0.56 -9.96 -2.08
C PHE A 289 -2.06 -10.27 -1.89
N TRP A 290 -2.71 -9.47 -1.06
CA TRP A 290 -4.10 -9.73 -0.66
C TRP A 290 -4.90 -8.44 -0.59
N THR A 291 -6.00 -8.39 -1.32
CA THR A 291 -6.94 -7.26 -1.38
C THR A 291 -8.16 -7.47 -0.49
N GLY A 292 -8.36 -8.71 -0.02
CA GLY A 292 -9.63 -9.08 0.58
C GLY A 292 -10.81 -8.84 -0.36
N ASP A 293 -12.01 -8.78 0.18
CA ASP A 293 -13.21 -8.67 -0.62
C ASP A 293 -13.79 -7.25 -0.74
N VAL A 294 -12.96 -6.24 -0.57
CA VAL A 294 -13.31 -4.80 -0.64
C VAL A 294 -13.93 -4.43 -1.99
N TRP A 295 -13.54 -5.09 -3.10
CA TRP A 295 -14.08 -4.81 -4.43
C TRP A 295 -15.60 -4.76 -4.49
N ARG A 296 -16.31 -5.46 -3.59
CA ARG A 296 -17.77 -5.50 -3.50
C ARG A 296 -18.39 -4.14 -3.18
N ILE A 297 -17.61 -3.22 -2.61
CA ILE A 297 -18.13 -1.90 -2.23
C ILE A 297 -18.57 -1.09 -3.47
N ILE A 298 -17.84 -1.22 -4.58
CA ILE A 298 -18.15 -0.45 -5.79
C ILE A 298 -19.52 -0.81 -6.39
N PRO A 299 -19.84 -2.10 -6.71
CA PRO A 299 -21.16 -2.46 -7.17
C PRO A 299 -22.26 -2.22 -6.11
N CYS A 300 -21.93 -2.33 -4.82
CA CYS A 300 -22.85 -1.99 -3.73
C CYS A 300 -23.25 -0.51 -3.80
N LEU A 301 -22.28 0.40 -3.77
CA LEU A 301 -22.54 1.84 -3.83
C LEU A 301 -23.27 2.23 -5.10
N LYS A 302 -22.95 1.66 -6.25
CA LYS A 302 -23.67 1.92 -7.51
C LYS A 302 -25.14 1.52 -7.46
N THR A 303 -25.45 0.45 -6.74
CA THR A 303 -26.82 -0.08 -6.65
C THR A 303 -27.66 0.72 -5.66
N PHE A 304 -27.14 0.94 -4.47
CA PHE A 304 -27.90 1.56 -3.37
C PHE A 304 -27.78 3.08 -3.33
N ARG A 305 -26.75 3.64 -3.96
CA ARG A 305 -26.47 5.08 -3.97
C ARG A 305 -26.16 5.58 -5.40
N PRO A 306 -27.16 5.49 -6.32
CA PRO A 306 -27.00 5.93 -7.71
C PRO A 306 -26.79 7.44 -7.85
N ASP A 307 -27.00 8.21 -6.80
CA ASP A 307 -26.71 9.63 -6.66
C ASP A 307 -25.21 9.93 -6.58
N LEU A 308 -24.41 9.00 -6.08
CA LEU A 308 -22.95 9.17 -5.96
C LEU A 308 -22.26 9.19 -7.34
N LYS A 309 -21.20 9.96 -7.45
CA LYS A 309 -20.25 9.85 -8.56
C LYS A 309 -19.14 8.88 -8.12
N ILE A 310 -19.04 7.75 -8.81
CA ILE A 310 -18.16 6.65 -8.45
C ILE A 310 -17.33 6.26 -9.66
N MET A 311 -16.04 6.07 -9.47
CA MET A 311 -15.15 5.49 -10.47
C MET A 311 -14.04 4.73 -9.78
N THR A 312 -13.64 3.58 -10.32
CA THR A 312 -12.40 2.92 -9.95
C THR A 312 -11.31 3.32 -10.92
N ILE A 313 -10.25 3.94 -10.41
CA ILE A 313 -9.04 4.26 -11.16
C ILE A 313 -8.22 2.97 -11.27
N PRO A 314 -7.91 2.50 -12.49
CA PRO A 314 -7.10 1.29 -12.68
C PRO A 314 -5.63 1.59 -12.38
N THR A 315 -5.29 1.61 -11.12
CA THR A 315 -3.93 1.88 -10.62
C THR A 315 -3.39 0.70 -9.84
N LYS A 316 -2.08 0.54 -9.87
CA LYS A 316 -1.37 -0.51 -9.13
C LYS A 316 -1.43 -0.28 -7.62
N PRO A 317 -1.47 -1.36 -6.83
CA PRO A 317 -1.50 -2.76 -7.25
C PRO A 317 -2.91 -3.33 -7.49
N SER A 318 -3.98 -2.66 -7.04
CA SER A 318 -5.31 -3.28 -6.86
C SER A 318 -6.50 -2.33 -7.09
N GLY A 319 -6.25 -1.21 -7.79
CA GLY A 319 -7.26 -0.21 -8.11
C GLY A 319 -7.66 0.67 -6.93
N LEU A 320 -7.98 1.93 -7.22
CA LEU A 320 -8.41 2.95 -6.27
C LEU A 320 -9.83 3.42 -6.61
N GLY A 321 -10.80 3.07 -5.76
CA GLY A 321 -12.15 3.60 -5.83
C GLY A 321 -12.17 5.07 -5.42
N ALA A 322 -12.82 5.92 -6.21
CA ALA A 322 -13.02 7.33 -5.89
C ALA A 322 -14.51 7.64 -5.88
N VAL A 323 -14.98 8.27 -4.83
CA VAL A 323 -16.41 8.57 -4.59
C VAL A 323 -16.57 10.02 -4.18
N THR A 324 -17.52 10.73 -4.82
CA THR A 324 -17.93 12.09 -4.45
C THR A 324 -19.43 12.29 -4.71
N ASN A 325 -19.95 13.49 -4.56
CA ASN A 325 -21.36 13.81 -4.51
C ASN A 325 -22.03 13.20 -3.27
N LEU A 326 -21.32 13.24 -2.14
CA LEU A 326 -21.69 12.64 -0.87
C LEU A 326 -22.90 13.37 -0.25
N ASP A 327 -23.65 12.66 0.60
CA ASP A 327 -24.77 13.20 1.35
C ASP A 327 -24.74 12.72 2.80
N ALA A 328 -24.29 13.59 3.72
CA ALA A 328 -24.20 13.29 5.15
C ALA A 328 -25.55 12.96 5.81
N ALA A 329 -26.68 13.31 5.17
CA ALA A 329 -28.02 12.98 5.66
C ALA A 329 -28.54 11.63 5.14
N SER A 330 -27.84 10.99 4.22
CA SER A 330 -28.26 9.70 3.67
C SER A 330 -28.16 8.59 4.73
N THR A 331 -29.24 7.86 4.92
CA THR A 331 -29.29 6.67 5.80
C THR A 331 -29.42 5.37 5.00
N VAL A 332 -29.50 5.44 3.67
CA VAL A 332 -29.80 4.30 2.79
C VAL A 332 -28.92 3.10 3.05
N LEU A 333 -27.60 3.30 3.12
CA LEU A 333 -26.66 2.21 3.36
C LEU A 333 -26.76 1.65 4.79
N ALA A 334 -27.01 2.50 5.76
CA ALA A 334 -27.18 2.10 7.16
C ALA A 334 -28.48 1.35 7.38
N ASP A 335 -29.59 1.81 6.79
CA ASP A 335 -30.91 1.20 6.91
C ASP A 335 -30.99 -0.19 6.27
N HIS A 336 -30.20 -0.43 5.23
CA HIS A 336 -30.13 -1.71 4.48
C HIS A 336 -28.85 -2.50 4.77
N TYR A 337 -28.08 -2.16 5.79
CA TYR A 337 -26.73 -2.72 6.02
C TYR A 337 -26.71 -4.25 6.02
N ASP A 338 -27.56 -4.90 6.81
CA ASP A 338 -27.58 -6.36 6.96
C ASP A 338 -27.99 -7.04 5.64
N GLU A 339 -28.95 -6.49 4.92
CA GLU A 339 -29.38 -6.99 3.60
C GLU A 339 -28.24 -6.86 2.57
N ILE A 340 -27.58 -5.72 2.54
CA ILE A 340 -26.43 -5.46 1.66
C ILE A 340 -25.31 -6.46 1.94
N VAL A 341 -24.92 -6.59 3.20
CA VAL A 341 -23.84 -7.50 3.60
C VAL A 341 -24.17 -8.93 3.21
N HIS A 342 -25.37 -9.41 3.54
CA HIS A 342 -25.81 -10.76 3.20
C HIS A 342 -25.74 -11.00 1.68
N TYR A 343 -26.24 -10.08 0.88
CA TYR A 343 -26.26 -10.22 -0.58
C TYR A 343 -24.84 -10.18 -1.17
N TYR A 344 -24.04 -9.14 -0.85
CA TYR A 344 -22.73 -8.96 -1.48
C TYR A 344 -21.72 -10.03 -1.04
N LEU A 345 -21.81 -10.55 0.17
CA LEU A 345 -20.97 -11.68 0.61
C LEU A 345 -21.28 -12.98 -0.16
N SER A 346 -22.46 -13.13 -0.73
CA SER A 346 -22.81 -14.29 -1.56
C SER A 346 -22.21 -14.25 -2.97
N LEU A 347 -21.71 -13.10 -3.42
CA LEU A 347 -21.15 -12.94 -4.76
C LEU A 347 -19.72 -13.51 -4.82
N ASN A 348 -19.39 -14.15 -5.93
CA ASN A 348 -18.01 -14.55 -6.23
C ASN A 348 -17.30 -13.46 -7.02
N CYS A 349 -16.00 -13.30 -6.76
CA CYS A 349 -15.15 -12.44 -7.59
C CYS A 349 -15.12 -13.01 -9.02
N PRO A 350 -15.38 -12.20 -10.06
CA PRO A 350 -15.35 -12.69 -11.43
C PRO A 350 -13.96 -13.23 -11.82
N GLU A 351 -13.93 -14.35 -12.53
CA GLU A 351 -12.70 -15.03 -12.93
C GLU A 351 -11.82 -14.18 -13.88
N ARG A 352 -12.45 -13.48 -14.82
CA ARG A 352 -11.74 -12.71 -15.85
C ARG A 352 -11.55 -11.28 -15.41
N PHE A 353 -10.38 -10.71 -15.70
CA PHE A 353 -10.05 -9.33 -15.34
C PHE A 353 -10.95 -8.30 -16.04
N ASP A 354 -11.32 -8.53 -17.32
CA ASP A 354 -12.23 -7.65 -18.05
C ASP A 354 -13.64 -7.61 -17.41
N GLN A 355 -14.13 -8.72 -16.87
CA GLN A 355 -15.38 -8.76 -16.11
C GLN A 355 -15.26 -7.99 -14.80
N ARG A 356 -14.13 -8.12 -14.07
CA ARG A 356 -13.85 -7.32 -12.85
C ARG A 356 -13.85 -5.84 -13.16
N ARG A 357 -13.23 -5.41 -14.27
CA ARG A 357 -13.26 -4.01 -14.73
C ARG A 357 -14.68 -3.47 -14.87
N VAL A 358 -15.60 -4.26 -15.43
CA VAL A 358 -17.01 -3.87 -15.57
C VAL A 358 -17.70 -3.78 -14.22
N VAL A 359 -17.59 -4.82 -13.39
CA VAL A 359 -18.24 -4.88 -12.07
C VAL A 359 -17.72 -3.78 -11.15
N CYS A 360 -16.42 -3.55 -11.14
CA CYS A 360 -15.79 -2.52 -10.32
C CYS A 360 -15.85 -1.11 -10.93
N ASN A 361 -16.62 -0.90 -12.00
CA ASN A 361 -16.82 0.43 -12.61
C ASN A 361 -15.51 1.15 -12.95
N VAL A 362 -14.60 0.46 -13.63
CA VAL A 362 -13.28 0.99 -13.97
C VAL A 362 -13.37 2.08 -15.03
N GLY A 363 -12.83 3.25 -14.71
CA GLY A 363 -12.69 4.39 -15.61
C GLY A 363 -11.37 4.41 -16.36
N ILE A 364 -10.95 5.60 -16.78
CA ILE A 364 -9.70 5.88 -17.46
C ILE A 364 -8.73 6.48 -16.42
N ALA A 365 -7.51 5.97 -16.34
CA ALA A 365 -6.44 6.55 -15.53
C ALA A 365 -5.78 7.71 -16.30
N ASP A 366 -6.50 8.82 -16.41
CA ASP A 366 -6.06 10.07 -17.01
C ASP A 366 -6.28 11.19 -16.00
N GLU A 367 -5.23 11.94 -15.68
CA GLU A 367 -5.26 12.95 -14.61
C GLU A 367 -6.33 14.03 -14.85
N ASP A 368 -6.38 14.59 -16.06
CA ASP A 368 -7.33 15.67 -16.39
C ASP A 368 -8.77 15.18 -16.30
N TYR A 369 -9.01 13.94 -16.76
CA TYR A 369 -10.33 13.31 -16.69
C TYR A 369 -10.78 13.07 -15.25
N VAL A 370 -9.91 12.48 -14.42
CA VAL A 370 -10.19 12.20 -13.01
C VAL A 370 -10.35 13.49 -12.23
N GLN A 371 -9.48 14.48 -12.43
CA GLN A 371 -9.56 15.79 -11.81
C GLN A 371 -10.89 16.47 -12.15
N GLY A 372 -11.31 16.43 -13.41
CA GLY A 372 -12.58 17.02 -13.86
C GLY A 372 -13.82 16.43 -13.18
N ILE A 373 -13.76 15.13 -12.79
CA ILE A 373 -14.87 14.46 -12.10
C ILE A 373 -14.87 14.78 -10.60
N PHE A 374 -13.72 14.73 -9.93
CA PHE A 374 -13.63 14.71 -8.48
C PHE A 374 -13.16 16.00 -7.82
N ALA A 375 -12.37 16.81 -8.51
CA ALA A 375 -11.89 18.08 -7.98
C ALA A 375 -12.61 19.31 -8.58
N GLY A 376 -13.36 19.13 -9.67
CA GLY A 376 -13.98 20.22 -10.43
C GLY A 376 -12.93 21.11 -11.10
N SER A 377 -13.34 21.99 -12.00
CA SER A 377 -12.48 23.10 -12.43
C SER A 377 -12.33 24.03 -11.23
N THR A 378 -11.12 24.12 -10.70
CA THR A 378 -10.77 24.97 -9.53
C THR A 378 -10.97 26.45 -9.89
N ASN A 379 -12.21 26.92 -9.88
CA ASN A 379 -12.55 28.32 -9.67
C ASN A 379 -12.87 28.53 -8.17
N ARG A 380 -11.94 28.18 -7.27
CA ARG A 380 -11.89 28.84 -5.98
C ARG A 380 -11.20 30.18 -6.22
N THR A 381 -11.96 31.19 -6.65
CA THR A 381 -11.57 32.59 -6.50
C THR A 381 -11.27 32.82 -5.03
N ASP A 382 -10.02 33.18 -4.75
CA ASP A 382 -9.56 33.66 -3.46
C ASP A 382 -10.58 34.67 -2.88
N ILE A 383 -11.14 34.35 -1.70
CA ILE A 383 -11.73 35.35 -0.80
C ILE A 383 -11.03 35.23 0.55
#